data_11d0341b0c9a25a3bdb18aa8129d1f4b
#
_entry.id   11d0341b0c9a25a3bdb18aa8129d1f4b
#
_cell.length_a   1.000
_cell.length_b   1.000
_cell.length_c   1.000
_cell.angle_alpha   90.00
_cell.angle_beta   90.00
_cell.angle_gamma   90.00
#
_symmetry.space_group_name_H-M   'P 1'
#
loop_
_entity.id
_entity.type
_entity.pdbx_description
1 polymer ?
#
loop_
_entity_poly.entity_id
_entity_poly.type
_entity_poly.pdbx_seq_one_letter_code
_entity_poly.pdbx_strand_id
1 'polypeptide(L)'
;MIVAVSGAAGQISNHLLFKIASGEVYGVDQPVALRLLGSERSREALEGVAMELEDSLFPLLREVSIGIDPMDVFVDADWALLIGAKPRGPGMERADLLEMNGAIFVEQGKALNAVAKPTCKVCVVGNPCNTNALIAMENAPNLDRRNFHALTRLDENRAKCQLALKAGVFYETVTNVTIWGNHSTTQVPDFVNAQIGGEKAMDVIDDNGWLENDFTPAIQTRGGLLIKKWGRSSAASTAVSIADAIKSLVTPTPEGDWFSTAVCTDGNPYGIQEGIIFSMPCRSNGDGSYEIVDGLEINDWLRERIKKSEEELTKEAECVSHLTGKLGGACELVGEKADTMLPGEA
;
A
#
# COMPACT_ATOMS: atom_id res chain seq x y z
N MET A 1 -16.16 -0.51 -15.71
CA MET A 1 -15.27 -1.10 -14.68
C MET A 1 -15.90 -0.88 -13.31
N ILE A 2 -15.90 -1.90 -12.45
CA ILE A 2 -16.45 -1.84 -11.09
C ILE A 2 -15.27 -1.69 -10.10
N VAL A 3 -15.29 -0.62 -9.32
CA VAL A 3 -14.28 -0.35 -8.28
C VAL A 3 -14.96 -0.38 -6.93
N ALA A 4 -14.63 -1.38 -6.12
CA ALA A 4 -15.12 -1.52 -4.75
C ALA A 4 -14.11 -0.90 -3.77
N VAL A 5 -14.58 -0.12 -2.80
CA VAL A 5 -13.74 0.61 -1.86
C VAL A 5 -14.23 0.35 -0.44
N SER A 6 -13.39 -0.28 0.40
CA SER A 6 -13.68 -0.46 1.82
C SER A 6 -13.21 0.75 2.64
N GLY A 7 -13.90 1.02 3.76
CA GLY A 7 -13.62 2.23 4.54
C GLY A 7 -13.98 3.52 3.79
N ALA A 8 -14.98 3.44 2.92
CA ALA A 8 -15.32 4.49 1.95
C ALA A 8 -15.77 5.81 2.57
N ALA A 9 -16.26 5.81 3.82
CA ALA A 9 -16.58 7.03 4.57
C ALA A 9 -15.36 7.70 5.23
N GLY A 10 -14.16 7.09 5.11
CA GLY A 10 -12.93 7.59 5.73
C GLY A 10 -12.28 8.75 4.97
N GLN A 11 -11.37 9.45 5.63
CA GLN A 11 -10.71 10.63 5.05
C GLN A 11 -9.87 10.33 3.80
N ILE A 12 -9.21 9.18 3.75
CA ILE A 12 -8.45 8.75 2.56
C ILE A 12 -9.41 8.60 1.39
N SER A 13 -10.51 7.88 1.60
CA SER A 13 -11.53 7.62 0.58
C SER A 13 -12.18 8.90 0.08
N ASN A 14 -12.47 9.86 0.95
CA ASN A 14 -13.02 11.16 0.55
C ASN A 14 -12.12 11.95 -0.43
N HIS A 15 -10.81 11.77 -0.36
CA HIS A 15 -9.89 12.35 -1.34
C HIS A 15 -9.72 11.48 -2.59
N LEU A 16 -9.86 10.17 -2.48
CA LEU A 16 -9.59 9.21 -3.55
C LEU A 16 -10.78 9.03 -4.49
N LEU A 17 -11.99 8.93 -3.96
CA LEU A 17 -13.19 8.61 -4.73
C LEU A 17 -13.45 9.62 -5.85
N PHE A 18 -13.24 10.92 -5.59
CA PHE A 18 -13.39 11.99 -6.58
C PHE A 18 -12.30 11.90 -7.68
N LYS A 19 -11.08 11.48 -7.33
CA LYS A 19 -10.01 11.21 -8.32
C LYS A 19 -10.35 10.02 -9.22
N ILE A 20 -10.97 8.99 -8.67
CA ILE A 20 -11.43 7.84 -9.45
C ILE A 20 -12.56 8.27 -10.40
N ALA A 21 -13.56 8.97 -9.87
CA ALA A 21 -14.74 9.41 -10.62
C ALA A 21 -14.40 10.41 -11.73
N SER A 22 -13.37 11.25 -11.54
CA SER A 22 -12.91 12.23 -12.55
C SER A 22 -12.12 11.60 -13.71
N GLY A 23 -11.72 10.32 -13.61
CA GLY A 23 -10.86 9.66 -14.59
C GLY A 23 -9.35 9.85 -14.34
N GLU A 24 -8.97 10.52 -13.26
CA GLU A 24 -7.55 10.72 -12.93
C GLU A 24 -6.80 9.41 -12.68
N VAL A 25 -7.49 8.37 -12.20
CA VAL A 25 -6.86 7.09 -11.79
C VAL A 25 -6.79 6.08 -12.94
N TYR A 26 -7.89 5.83 -13.61
CA TYR A 26 -8.01 4.78 -14.63
C TYR A 26 -8.02 5.30 -16.08
N GLY A 27 -7.88 6.62 -16.26
CA GLY A 27 -7.89 7.26 -17.57
C GLY A 27 -9.21 7.96 -17.88
N VAL A 28 -9.10 8.97 -18.75
CA VAL A 28 -10.22 9.89 -19.11
C VAL A 28 -11.32 9.26 -19.96
N ASP A 29 -11.08 8.07 -20.49
CA ASP A 29 -12.02 7.33 -21.32
C ASP A 29 -12.61 6.08 -20.61
N GLN A 30 -12.25 5.85 -19.33
CA GLN A 30 -12.69 4.66 -18.58
C GLN A 30 -13.90 4.98 -17.69
N PRO A 31 -15.14 4.57 -18.07
CA PRO A 31 -16.29 4.68 -17.19
C PRO A 31 -16.16 3.76 -15.97
N VAL A 32 -16.57 4.26 -14.79
CA VAL A 32 -16.49 3.53 -13.53
C VAL A 32 -17.84 3.46 -12.81
N ALA A 33 -18.08 2.34 -12.13
CA ALA A 33 -19.10 2.19 -11.10
C ALA A 33 -18.39 2.06 -9.77
N LEU A 34 -18.75 2.86 -8.77
CA LEU A 34 -18.20 2.85 -7.43
C LEU A 34 -19.12 2.08 -6.47
N ARG A 35 -18.55 1.12 -5.77
CA ARG A 35 -19.22 0.38 -4.71
C ARG A 35 -18.53 0.65 -3.38
N LEU A 36 -19.25 1.28 -2.46
CA LEU A 36 -18.72 1.85 -1.24
C LEU A 36 -19.06 0.95 -0.05
N LEU A 37 -18.04 0.31 0.54
CA LEU A 37 -18.18 -0.53 1.72
C LEU A 37 -17.87 0.27 2.98
N GLY A 38 -18.75 0.24 3.93
CA GLY A 38 -18.54 0.74 5.28
C GLY A 38 -19.01 -0.21 6.36
N SER A 39 -19.35 0.34 7.51
CA SER A 39 -19.96 -0.38 8.63
C SER A 39 -21.30 0.26 8.97
N GLU A 40 -22.13 -0.42 9.77
CA GLU A 40 -23.39 0.15 10.22
C GLU A 40 -23.23 1.53 10.88
N ARG A 41 -22.13 1.73 11.62
CA ARG A 41 -21.82 3.04 12.25
C ARG A 41 -21.48 4.15 11.26
N SER A 42 -21.08 3.81 10.06
CA SER A 42 -20.72 4.77 9.01
C SER A 42 -21.76 4.90 7.90
N ARG A 43 -22.93 4.25 8.02
CA ARG A 43 -23.97 4.24 7.00
C ARG A 43 -24.39 5.65 6.56
N GLU A 44 -24.74 6.51 7.50
CA GLU A 44 -25.14 7.91 7.19
C GLU A 44 -24.01 8.68 6.49
N ALA A 45 -22.76 8.48 6.92
CA ALA A 45 -21.61 9.10 6.28
C ALA A 45 -21.38 8.56 4.85
N LEU A 46 -21.63 7.27 4.61
CA LEU A 46 -21.57 6.68 3.26
C LEU A 46 -22.65 7.28 2.34
N GLU A 47 -23.86 7.44 2.85
CA GLU A 47 -24.95 8.10 2.11
C GLU A 47 -24.56 9.53 1.71
N GLY A 48 -23.95 10.28 2.65
CA GLY A 48 -23.44 11.63 2.36
C GLY A 48 -22.34 11.62 1.28
N VAL A 49 -21.39 10.69 1.35
CA VAL A 49 -20.35 10.56 0.30
C VAL A 49 -20.92 10.19 -1.05
N ALA A 50 -21.94 9.32 -1.09
CA ALA A 50 -22.63 8.97 -2.35
C ALA A 50 -23.31 10.17 -2.96
N MET A 51 -24.04 10.98 -2.16
CA MET A 51 -24.70 12.22 -2.61
C MET A 51 -23.67 13.23 -3.17
N GLU A 52 -22.54 13.43 -2.50
CA GLU A 52 -21.47 14.32 -2.98
C GLU A 52 -20.90 13.87 -4.34
N LEU A 53 -20.76 12.55 -4.54
CA LEU A 53 -20.29 11.98 -5.81
C LEU A 53 -21.34 12.18 -6.90
N GLU A 54 -22.64 12.00 -6.61
CA GLU A 54 -23.75 12.23 -7.53
C GLU A 54 -23.85 13.70 -7.94
N ASP A 55 -23.77 14.61 -6.96
CA ASP A 55 -23.82 16.06 -7.15
C ASP A 55 -22.63 16.59 -7.98
N SER A 56 -21.51 15.87 -7.97
CA SER A 56 -20.29 16.25 -8.73
C SER A 56 -20.41 16.06 -10.23
N LEU A 57 -21.41 15.35 -10.73
CA LEU A 57 -21.74 15.16 -12.16
C LEU A 57 -20.55 14.70 -13.02
N PHE A 58 -19.69 13.84 -12.48
CA PHE A 58 -18.55 13.32 -13.22
C PHE A 58 -19.01 12.50 -14.44
N PRO A 59 -18.56 12.83 -15.66
CA PRO A 59 -19.05 12.17 -16.88
C PRO A 59 -18.65 10.69 -16.97
N LEU A 60 -17.66 10.24 -16.22
CA LEU A 60 -17.21 8.84 -16.19
C LEU A 60 -17.88 8.02 -15.10
N LEU A 61 -18.47 8.66 -14.08
CA LEU A 61 -19.18 7.96 -13.02
C LEU A 61 -20.55 7.48 -13.51
N ARG A 62 -20.76 6.18 -13.52
CA ARG A 62 -21.99 5.55 -14.03
C ARG A 62 -22.95 5.13 -12.94
N GLU A 63 -22.39 4.76 -11.79
CA GLU A 63 -23.15 4.25 -10.65
C GLU A 63 -22.38 4.49 -9.36
N VAL A 64 -23.08 4.83 -8.30
CA VAL A 64 -22.60 4.81 -6.93
C VAL A 64 -23.56 3.94 -6.14
N SER A 65 -23.04 2.94 -5.44
CA SER A 65 -23.83 2.14 -4.50
C SER A 65 -23.08 2.01 -3.18
N ILE A 66 -23.83 1.87 -2.08
CA ILE A 66 -23.31 1.73 -0.74
C ILE A 66 -23.74 0.40 -0.12
N GLY A 67 -22.92 -0.18 0.71
CA GLY A 67 -23.22 -1.41 1.43
C GLY A 67 -22.39 -1.58 2.71
N ILE A 68 -22.81 -2.50 3.55
CA ILE A 68 -22.12 -2.87 4.78
C ILE A 68 -21.68 -4.34 4.79
N ASP A 69 -22.18 -5.12 3.83
CA ASP A 69 -21.78 -6.51 3.62
C ASP A 69 -20.77 -6.57 2.45
N PRO A 70 -19.54 -7.03 2.67
CA PRO A 70 -18.58 -7.20 1.59
C PRO A 70 -19.03 -8.20 0.52
N MET A 71 -19.91 -9.15 0.86
CA MET A 71 -20.49 -10.09 -0.11
C MET A 71 -21.36 -9.39 -1.17
N ASP A 72 -22.02 -8.29 -0.83
CA ASP A 72 -22.83 -7.49 -1.75
C ASP A 72 -21.97 -6.50 -2.52
N VAL A 73 -21.00 -5.88 -1.84
CA VAL A 73 -20.20 -4.78 -2.42
C VAL A 73 -19.15 -5.28 -3.40
N PHE A 74 -18.55 -6.45 -3.17
CA PHE A 74 -17.49 -6.99 -4.02
C PHE A 74 -17.98 -7.80 -5.23
N VAL A 75 -19.30 -7.94 -5.43
CA VAL A 75 -19.85 -8.68 -6.59
C VAL A 75 -19.28 -8.13 -7.88
N ASP A 76 -18.69 -9.01 -8.70
CA ASP A 76 -18.12 -8.69 -10.02
C ASP A 76 -17.10 -7.51 -10.02
N ALA A 77 -16.45 -7.22 -8.89
CA ALA A 77 -15.46 -6.16 -8.81
C ALA A 77 -14.26 -6.43 -9.75
N ASP A 78 -13.84 -5.41 -10.48
CA ASP A 78 -12.60 -5.39 -11.27
C ASP A 78 -11.42 -4.95 -10.39
N TRP A 79 -11.69 -4.05 -9.45
CA TRP A 79 -10.73 -3.55 -8.45
C TRP A 79 -11.38 -3.51 -7.08
N ALA A 80 -10.63 -3.95 -6.07
CA ALA A 80 -10.98 -3.81 -4.66
C ALA A 80 -9.89 -3.01 -3.92
N LEU A 81 -10.26 -1.84 -3.39
CA LEU A 81 -9.38 -0.96 -2.63
C LEU A 81 -9.72 -1.12 -1.15
N LEU A 82 -8.90 -1.89 -0.44
CA LEU A 82 -9.13 -2.25 0.96
C LEU A 82 -8.46 -1.20 1.87
N ILE A 83 -9.16 -0.09 2.09
CA ILE A 83 -8.65 1.08 2.83
C ILE A 83 -9.03 1.01 4.32
N GLY A 84 -10.21 0.44 4.62
CA GLY A 84 -10.75 0.37 5.96
C GLY A 84 -9.92 -0.51 6.89
N ALA A 85 -9.43 0.09 7.97
CA ALA A 85 -8.80 -0.60 9.08
C ALA A 85 -9.08 0.17 10.38
N LYS A 86 -9.05 -0.52 11.53
CA LYS A 86 -9.12 0.16 12.81
C LYS A 86 -7.81 0.91 13.07
N PRO A 87 -7.88 2.19 13.45
CA PRO A 87 -6.69 2.93 13.81
C PRO A 87 -6.10 2.37 15.10
N ARG A 88 -4.80 2.51 15.24
CA ARG A 88 -4.10 2.17 16.47
C ARG A 88 -4.58 3.04 17.64
N GLY A 89 -4.90 2.39 18.74
CA GLY A 89 -5.20 3.07 20.00
C GLY A 89 -3.93 3.34 20.84
N PRO A 90 -3.98 4.30 21.78
CA PRO A 90 -2.87 4.54 22.71
C PRO A 90 -2.57 3.26 23.52
N GLY A 91 -1.29 2.87 23.59
CA GLY A 91 -0.84 1.70 24.34
C GLY A 91 -1.14 0.34 23.74
N MET A 92 -1.72 0.27 22.53
CA MET A 92 -2.01 -0.98 21.83
C MET A 92 -0.72 -1.67 21.39
N GLU A 93 -0.62 -2.97 21.64
CA GLU A 93 0.47 -3.80 21.16
C GLU A 93 0.35 -4.07 19.64
N ARG A 94 1.47 -4.43 19.00
CA ARG A 94 1.49 -4.77 17.58
C ARG A 94 0.64 -6.01 17.29
N ALA A 95 0.72 -7.01 18.15
CA ALA A 95 -0.07 -8.24 18.04
C ALA A 95 -1.58 -7.96 18.11
N ASP A 96 -2.04 -7.08 19.00
CA ASP A 96 -3.45 -6.71 19.10
C ASP A 96 -3.96 -6.03 17.83
N LEU A 97 -3.13 -5.16 17.23
CA LEU A 97 -3.49 -4.48 15.99
C LEU A 97 -3.59 -5.46 14.81
N LEU A 98 -2.67 -6.42 14.74
CA LEU A 98 -2.69 -7.50 13.75
C LEU A 98 -3.94 -8.35 13.87
N GLU A 99 -4.31 -8.76 15.08
CA GLU A 99 -5.50 -9.58 15.34
C GLU A 99 -6.79 -8.83 14.99
N MET A 100 -6.93 -7.60 15.51
CA MET A 100 -8.15 -6.79 15.30
C MET A 100 -8.38 -6.44 13.83
N ASN A 101 -7.33 -6.10 13.08
CA ASN A 101 -7.45 -5.79 11.67
C ASN A 101 -7.49 -7.06 10.84
N GLY A 102 -6.73 -8.11 11.20
CA GLY A 102 -6.72 -9.37 10.50
C GLY A 102 -8.11 -9.98 10.31
N ALA A 103 -8.95 -9.93 11.32
CA ALA A 103 -10.34 -10.41 11.22
C ALA A 103 -11.13 -9.72 10.10
N ILE A 104 -10.93 -8.40 9.90
CA ILE A 104 -11.58 -7.62 8.83
C ILE A 104 -11.11 -8.14 7.46
N PHE A 105 -9.80 -8.39 7.32
CA PHE A 105 -9.24 -8.84 6.04
C PHE A 105 -9.50 -10.32 5.74
N VAL A 106 -9.73 -11.16 6.76
CA VAL A 106 -10.28 -12.52 6.57
C VAL A 106 -11.68 -12.45 5.94
N GLU A 107 -12.56 -11.63 6.48
CA GLU A 107 -13.93 -11.46 5.96
C GLU A 107 -13.90 -10.93 4.52
N GLN A 108 -13.13 -9.87 4.28
CA GLN A 108 -13.02 -9.28 2.94
C GLN A 108 -12.35 -10.22 1.94
N GLY A 109 -11.33 -10.98 2.34
CA GLY A 109 -10.70 -12.00 1.49
C GLY A 109 -11.67 -13.10 1.09
N LYS A 110 -12.46 -13.62 2.03
CA LYS A 110 -13.50 -14.62 1.75
C LYS A 110 -14.58 -14.09 0.82
N ALA A 111 -15.01 -12.85 1.00
CA ALA A 111 -15.98 -12.22 0.12
C ALA A 111 -15.42 -12.04 -1.30
N LEU A 112 -14.20 -11.53 -1.44
CA LEU A 112 -13.51 -11.43 -2.74
C LEU A 112 -13.43 -12.79 -3.43
N ASN A 113 -13.07 -13.84 -2.69
CA ASN A 113 -13.00 -15.21 -3.22
C ASN A 113 -14.34 -15.73 -3.75
N ALA A 114 -15.43 -15.32 -3.10
CA ALA A 114 -16.77 -15.83 -3.41
C ALA A 114 -17.46 -15.08 -4.55
N VAL A 115 -17.30 -13.75 -4.64
CA VAL A 115 -18.14 -12.92 -5.51
C VAL A 115 -17.40 -11.95 -6.43
N ALA A 116 -16.11 -11.71 -6.25
CA ALA A 116 -15.34 -10.86 -7.15
C ALA A 116 -14.97 -11.60 -8.45
N LYS A 117 -14.62 -10.84 -9.49
CA LYS A 117 -14.05 -11.47 -10.69
C LYS A 117 -12.74 -12.17 -10.40
N PRO A 118 -12.43 -13.32 -11.01
CA PRO A 118 -11.14 -13.99 -10.84
C PRO A 118 -9.93 -13.11 -11.20
N THR A 119 -10.13 -12.11 -12.04
CA THR A 119 -9.13 -11.12 -12.46
C THR A 119 -9.08 -9.88 -11.58
N CYS A 120 -9.90 -9.80 -10.52
CA CYS A 120 -9.97 -8.66 -9.62
C CYS A 120 -8.59 -8.31 -9.05
N LYS A 121 -8.20 -7.04 -9.18
CA LYS A 121 -6.99 -6.51 -8.56
C LYS A 121 -7.31 -5.95 -7.17
N VAL A 122 -6.49 -6.28 -6.20
CA VAL A 122 -6.71 -5.91 -4.81
C VAL A 122 -5.56 -5.02 -4.33
N CYS A 123 -5.88 -3.81 -3.88
CA CYS A 123 -4.90 -2.90 -3.28
C CYS A 123 -5.24 -2.69 -1.80
N VAL A 124 -4.39 -3.17 -0.92
CA VAL A 124 -4.55 -3.07 0.53
C VAL A 124 -3.79 -1.85 1.05
N VAL A 125 -4.52 -1.00 1.76
CA VAL A 125 -4.04 0.27 2.32
C VAL A 125 -4.13 0.26 3.85
N GLY A 126 -5.15 -0.42 4.38
CA GLY A 126 -5.37 -0.54 5.82
C GLY A 126 -4.19 -1.21 6.54
N ASN A 127 -3.62 -0.52 7.54
CA ASN A 127 -2.41 -0.98 8.23
C ASN A 127 -2.68 -2.05 9.30
N PRO A 128 -1.72 -2.98 9.47
CA PRO A 128 -0.45 -3.20 8.74
C PRO A 128 -0.68 -3.75 7.32
N CYS A 129 -0.46 -2.93 6.29
CA CYS A 129 -0.99 -3.24 4.95
C CYS A 129 -0.36 -4.47 4.30
N ASN A 130 0.94 -4.74 4.50
CA ASN A 130 1.59 -5.95 3.97
C ASN A 130 0.97 -7.22 4.56
N THR A 131 0.84 -7.28 5.87
CA THR A 131 0.28 -8.46 6.57
C THR A 131 -1.22 -8.59 6.34
N ASN A 132 -1.95 -7.48 6.29
CA ASN A 132 -3.37 -7.50 5.93
C ASN A 132 -3.59 -7.96 4.49
N ALA A 133 -2.69 -7.62 3.55
CA ALA A 133 -2.74 -8.13 2.19
C ALA A 133 -2.46 -9.64 2.13
N LEU A 134 -1.51 -10.12 2.94
CA LEU A 134 -1.27 -11.56 3.10
C LEU A 134 -2.53 -12.28 3.60
N ILE A 135 -3.19 -11.78 4.64
CA ILE A 135 -4.40 -12.37 5.19
C ILE A 135 -5.52 -12.40 4.13
N ALA A 136 -5.76 -11.29 3.43
CA ALA A 136 -6.78 -11.24 2.39
C ALA A 136 -6.48 -12.22 1.25
N MET A 137 -5.23 -12.30 0.80
CA MET A 137 -4.75 -13.19 -0.27
C MET A 137 -4.95 -14.67 0.10
N GLU A 138 -4.53 -15.08 1.30
CA GLU A 138 -4.67 -16.48 1.76
C GLU A 138 -6.14 -16.88 1.96
N ASN A 139 -7.04 -15.95 2.22
CA ASN A 139 -8.48 -16.19 2.32
C ASN A 139 -9.22 -16.07 0.97
N ALA A 140 -8.50 -15.81 -0.12
CA ALA A 140 -9.06 -15.72 -1.48
C ALA A 140 -8.35 -16.66 -2.47
N PRO A 141 -8.34 -18.00 -2.25
CA PRO A 141 -7.55 -18.95 -3.01
C PRO A 141 -7.95 -19.08 -4.50
N ASN A 142 -9.12 -18.57 -4.90
CA ASN A 142 -9.57 -18.58 -6.29
C ASN A 142 -9.08 -17.35 -7.09
N LEU A 143 -8.51 -16.35 -6.42
CA LEU A 143 -7.86 -15.21 -7.06
C LEU A 143 -6.36 -15.50 -7.21
N ASP A 144 -5.77 -15.03 -8.31
CA ASP A 144 -4.32 -15.12 -8.48
C ASP A 144 -3.63 -14.29 -7.37
N ARG A 145 -2.65 -14.90 -6.69
CA ARG A 145 -1.84 -14.24 -5.64
C ARG A 145 -1.16 -12.97 -6.15
N ARG A 146 -0.83 -12.92 -7.45
CA ARG A 146 -0.26 -11.76 -8.14
C ARG A 146 -1.23 -10.58 -8.28
N ASN A 147 -2.51 -10.76 -7.98
CA ASN A 147 -3.49 -9.68 -8.00
C ASN A 147 -3.52 -8.88 -6.68
N PHE A 148 -2.78 -9.32 -5.66
CA PHE A 148 -2.75 -8.66 -4.35
C PHE A 148 -1.55 -7.73 -4.21
N HIS A 149 -1.82 -6.48 -3.87
CA HIS A 149 -0.85 -5.42 -3.66
C HIS A 149 -1.06 -4.78 -2.30
N ALA A 150 0.02 -4.38 -1.60
CA ALA A 150 -0.06 -3.47 -0.47
C ALA A 150 0.62 -2.14 -0.79
N LEU A 151 0.08 -1.05 -0.22
CA LEU A 151 0.50 0.31 -0.58
C LEU A 151 1.84 0.69 0.07
N THR A 152 2.89 0.81 -0.73
CA THR A 152 4.19 1.40 -0.37
C THR A 152 4.53 2.64 -1.21
N ARG A 153 3.64 3.02 -2.13
CA ARG A 153 3.83 4.19 -3.00
C ARG A 153 3.94 5.51 -2.23
N LEU A 154 3.29 5.63 -1.08
CA LEU A 154 3.42 6.83 -0.25
C LEU A 154 4.86 7.02 0.21
N ASP A 155 5.55 5.94 0.56
CA ASP A 155 6.94 5.98 1.00
C ASP A 155 7.88 6.29 -0.18
N GLU A 156 7.60 5.73 -1.36
CA GLU A 156 8.28 6.07 -2.61
C GLU A 156 8.12 7.57 -2.95
N ASN A 157 6.91 8.12 -2.87
CA ASN A 157 6.66 9.54 -3.12
C ASN A 157 7.40 10.42 -2.11
N ARG A 158 7.47 10.01 -0.84
CA ARG A 158 8.27 10.69 0.19
C ARG A 158 9.76 10.66 -0.13
N ALA A 159 10.27 9.50 -0.55
CA ALA A 159 11.67 9.33 -0.91
C ALA A 159 12.03 10.18 -2.12
N LYS A 160 11.25 10.14 -3.20
CA LYS A 160 11.42 11.02 -4.37
C LYS A 160 11.45 12.50 -3.98
N CYS A 161 10.52 12.93 -3.14
CA CYS A 161 10.47 14.32 -2.66
C CYS A 161 11.72 14.72 -1.87
N GLN A 162 12.22 13.88 -0.97
CA GLN A 162 13.41 14.21 -0.17
C GLN A 162 14.69 14.23 -1.02
N LEU A 163 14.85 13.30 -1.97
CA LEU A 163 15.97 13.32 -2.91
C LEU A 163 15.94 14.57 -3.79
N ALA A 164 14.77 14.92 -4.32
CA ALA A 164 14.60 16.14 -5.13
C ALA A 164 14.93 17.42 -4.35
N LEU A 165 14.46 17.53 -3.11
CA LEU A 165 14.74 18.68 -2.24
C LEU A 165 16.23 18.80 -1.91
N LYS A 166 16.92 17.69 -1.63
CA LYS A 166 18.37 17.68 -1.34
C LYS A 166 19.19 18.08 -2.57
N ALA A 167 18.80 17.57 -3.75
CA ALA A 167 19.49 17.88 -5.02
C ALA A 167 19.10 19.26 -5.61
N GLY A 168 18.04 19.91 -5.11
CA GLY A 168 17.57 21.20 -5.64
C GLY A 168 16.91 21.09 -7.02
N VAL A 169 16.23 19.98 -7.31
CA VAL A 169 15.60 19.69 -8.60
C VAL A 169 14.08 19.47 -8.45
N PHE A 170 13.35 19.41 -9.56
CA PHE A 170 11.94 19.00 -9.54
C PHE A 170 11.83 17.49 -9.31
N TYR A 171 10.79 17.07 -8.57
CA TYR A 171 10.59 15.67 -8.18
C TYR A 171 10.38 14.73 -9.38
N GLU A 172 9.90 15.23 -10.52
CA GLU A 172 9.72 14.46 -11.77
C GLU A 172 11.05 13.96 -12.35
N THR A 173 12.16 14.58 -11.98
CA THR A 173 13.49 14.14 -12.43
C THR A 173 14.05 12.99 -11.60
N VAL A 174 13.39 12.65 -10.50
CA VAL A 174 13.78 11.53 -9.62
C VAL A 174 13.01 10.28 -10.04
N THR A 175 13.74 9.29 -10.53
CA THR A 175 13.20 8.02 -11.03
C THR A 175 13.84 6.83 -10.30
N ASN A 176 13.33 5.63 -10.58
CA ASN A 176 13.95 4.38 -10.13
C ASN A 176 14.11 4.25 -8.60
N VAL A 177 13.23 4.90 -7.83
CA VAL A 177 13.22 4.76 -6.38
C VAL A 177 12.47 3.51 -5.97
N THR A 178 13.13 2.62 -5.27
CA THR A 178 12.52 1.41 -4.69
C THR A 178 12.32 1.60 -3.19
N ILE A 179 11.18 1.18 -2.69
CA ILE A 179 10.95 0.91 -1.27
C ILE A 179 10.98 -0.59 -1.10
N TRP A 180 11.97 -1.10 -0.37
CA TRP A 180 12.03 -2.52 -0.04
C TRP A 180 11.33 -2.81 1.27
N GLY A 181 10.62 -3.93 1.33
CA GLY A 181 10.16 -4.53 2.58
C GLY A 181 8.77 -4.15 3.04
N ASN A 182 8.64 -4.02 4.35
CA ASN A 182 7.40 -3.74 5.07
C ASN A 182 7.09 -2.23 5.08
N HIS A 183 5.82 -1.88 5.02
CA HIS A 183 5.38 -0.50 5.28
C HIS A 183 5.42 -0.21 6.79
N SER A 184 6.63 -0.14 7.35
CA SER A 184 6.95 0.07 8.77
C SER A 184 8.22 0.90 8.91
N THR A 185 8.77 1.00 10.13
CA THR A 185 10.07 1.63 10.37
C THR A 185 11.26 0.80 9.87
N THR A 186 11.02 -0.44 9.39
CA THR A 186 12.04 -1.27 8.74
C THR A 186 12.06 -1.12 7.22
N GLN A 187 11.15 -0.34 6.63
CA GLN A 187 11.18 -0.05 5.19
C GLN A 187 12.54 0.51 4.75
N VAL A 188 12.97 0.14 3.55
CA VAL A 188 14.28 0.58 3.03
C VAL A 188 14.08 1.41 1.77
N PRO A 189 14.15 2.75 1.84
CA PRO A 189 14.17 3.59 0.66
C PRO A 189 15.54 3.47 -0.02
N ASP A 190 15.54 2.91 -1.23
CA ASP A 190 16.73 2.61 -2.00
C ASP A 190 17.24 3.86 -2.72
N PHE A 191 18.32 4.41 -2.24
CA PHE A 191 19.05 5.49 -2.89
C PHE A 191 20.20 4.99 -3.77
N VAL A 192 20.56 3.70 -3.68
CA VAL A 192 21.67 3.09 -4.42
C VAL A 192 21.32 2.96 -5.91
N ASN A 193 20.08 2.52 -6.19
CA ASN A 193 19.57 2.35 -7.54
C ASN A 193 18.75 3.55 -8.04
N ALA A 194 18.39 4.49 -7.16
CA ALA A 194 17.64 5.68 -7.53
C ALA A 194 18.44 6.58 -8.50
N GLN A 195 17.71 7.29 -9.35
CA GLN A 195 18.30 8.21 -10.35
C GLN A 195 17.74 9.62 -10.19
N ILE A 196 18.56 10.61 -10.53
CA ILE A 196 18.21 12.03 -10.59
C ILE A 196 18.69 12.56 -11.94
N GLY A 197 17.75 12.89 -12.83
CA GLY A 197 18.10 13.34 -14.18
C GLY A 197 18.83 12.30 -15.04
N GLY A 198 18.68 11.00 -14.72
CA GLY A 198 19.33 9.89 -15.42
C GLY A 198 20.72 9.51 -14.86
N GLU A 199 21.22 10.22 -13.84
CA GLU A 199 22.45 9.88 -13.13
C GLU A 199 22.13 9.22 -11.79
N LYS A 200 23.05 8.42 -11.23
CA LYS A 200 22.83 7.80 -9.91
C LYS A 200 22.62 8.88 -8.85
N ALA A 201 21.59 8.72 -8.01
CA ALA A 201 21.27 9.67 -6.95
C ALA A 201 22.44 9.89 -5.98
N MET A 202 23.24 8.85 -5.72
CA MET A 202 24.44 8.91 -4.87
C MET A 202 25.50 9.87 -5.45
N ASP A 203 25.68 9.88 -6.77
CA ASP A 203 26.67 10.71 -7.45
C ASP A 203 26.21 12.18 -7.51
N VAL A 204 24.90 12.41 -7.71
CA VAL A 204 24.33 13.77 -7.77
C VAL A 204 24.31 14.42 -6.39
N ILE A 205 23.97 13.68 -5.35
CA ILE A 205 23.86 14.19 -3.97
C ILE A 205 25.24 14.32 -3.32
N ASP A 206 26.17 13.39 -3.63
CA ASP A 206 27.55 13.34 -3.12
C ASP A 206 27.65 13.53 -1.58
N ASP A 207 26.71 12.92 -0.84
CA ASP A 207 26.61 13.01 0.62
C ASP A 207 26.03 11.69 1.20
N ASN A 208 26.88 10.66 1.23
CA ASN A 208 26.50 9.33 1.73
C ASN A 208 26.08 9.38 3.20
N GLY A 209 26.70 10.26 3.99
CA GLY A 209 26.32 10.44 5.38
C GLY A 209 24.86 10.88 5.54
N TRP A 210 24.42 11.82 4.73
CA TRP A 210 23.02 12.26 4.69
C TRP A 210 22.08 11.16 4.18
N LEU A 211 22.46 10.45 3.11
CA LEU A 211 21.65 9.38 2.53
C LEU A 211 21.36 8.27 3.55
N GLU A 212 22.35 7.86 4.31
CA GLU A 212 22.22 6.78 5.29
C GLU A 212 21.57 7.22 6.61
N ASN A 213 21.95 8.40 7.14
CA ASN A 213 21.65 8.79 8.53
C ASN A 213 20.51 9.81 8.66
N ASP A 214 20.15 10.54 7.59
CA ASP A 214 19.08 11.53 7.59
C ASP A 214 17.93 11.14 6.67
N PHE A 215 18.22 10.83 5.40
CA PHE A 215 17.21 10.49 4.39
C PHE A 215 16.40 9.25 4.78
N THR A 216 17.08 8.14 5.07
CA THR A 216 16.39 6.88 5.38
C THR A 216 15.51 6.99 6.64
N PRO A 217 15.99 7.49 7.80
CA PRO A 217 15.15 7.71 8.96
C PRO A 217 14.02 8.71 8.73
N ALA A 218 14.24 9.76 7.92
CA ALA A 218 13.20 10.75 7.60
C ALA A 218 12.01 10.11 6.88
N ILE A 219 12.23 9.12 6.00
CA ILE A 219 11.17 8.39 5.33
C ILE A 219 10.48 7.44 6.32
N GLN A 220 11.25 6.65 7.04
CA GLN A 220 10.77 5.65 8.01
C GLN A 220 9.86 6.25 9.09
N THR A 221 10.19 7.45 9.57
CA THR A 221 9.48 8.11 10.70
C THR A 221 8.47 9.17 10.25
N ARG A 222 8.32 9.42 8.95
CA ARG A 222 7.49 10.52 8.42
C ARG A 222 6.03 10.46 8.86
N GLY A 223 5.45 9.25 8.95
CA GLY A 223 4.06 9.06 9.41
C GLY A 223 3.86 9.55 10.83
N GLY A 224 4.72 9.15 11.75
CA GLY A 224 4.67 9.59 13.15
C GLY A 224 4.89 11.10 13.30
N LEU A 225 5.82 11.67 12.54
CA LEU A 225 6.07 13.11 12.54
C LEU A 225 4.84 13.91 12.10
N LEU A 226 4.09 13.43 11.09
CA LEU A 226 2.86 14.07 10.64
C LEU A 226 1.77 14.03 11.71
N ILE A 227 1.59 12.90 12.39
CA ILE A 227 0.65 12.78 13.51
C ILE A 227 1.01 13.77 14.60
N LYS A 228 2.28 13.88 14.97
CA LYS A 228 2.77 14.83 15.99
C LYS A 228 2.51 16.28 15.60
N LYS A 229 2.75 16.66 14.34
CA LYS A 229 2.62 18.05 13.87
C LYS A 229 1.20 18.45 13.52
N TRP A 230 0.40 17.53 13.00
CA TRP A 230 -0.92 17.81 12.42
C TRP A 230 -2.08 17.19 13.21
N GLY A 231 -1.79 16.32 14.17
CA GLY A 231 -2.80 15.66 15.01
C GLY A 231 -3.58 14.55 14.31
N ARG A 232 -3.19 14.17 13.08
CA ARG A 232 -3.85 13.11 12.30
C ARG A 232 -2.89 12.43 11.33
N SER A 233 -3.24 11.21 10.94
CA SER A 233 -2.51 10.44 9.92
C SER A 233 -2.64 11.08 8.54
N SER A 234 -1.71 10.72 7.64
CA SER A 234 -1.77 11.10 6.22
C SER A 234 -3.09 10.63 5.60
N ALA A 235 -3.79 11.51 4.89
CA ALA A 235 -5.02 11.16 4.17
C ALA A 235 -4.94 11.59 2.70
N ALA A 236 -4.79 12.88 2.43
CA ALA A 236 -4.72 13.39 1.06
C ALA A 236 -3.51 12.84 0.28
N SER A 237 -2.31 12.84 0.90
CA SER A 237 -1.13 12.26 0.27
C SER A 237 -1.23 10.73 0.10
N THR A 238 -1.92 10.04 1.01
CA THR A 238 -2.22 8.62 0.86
C THR A 238 -3.15 8.38 -0.34
N ALA A 239 -4.21 9.18 -0.50
CA ALA A 239 -5.12 9.09 -1.64
C ALA A 239 -4.40 9.33 -2.97
N VAL A 240 -3.51 10.33 -3.03
CA VAL A 240 -2.64 10.56 -4.20
C VAL A 240 -1.76 9.35 -4.47
N SER A 241 -1.14 8.78 -3.45
CA SER A 241 -0.26 7.62 -3.60
C SER A 241 -1.01 6.35 -4.03
N ILE A 242 -2.27 6.16 -3.60
CA ILE A 242 -3.12 5.08 -4.11
C ILE A 242 -3.39 5.29 -5.61
N ALA A 243 -3.77 6.52 -6.00
CA ALA A 243 -3.98 6.87 -7.40
C ALA A 243 -2.72 6.61 -8.24
N ASP A 244 -1.54 7.03 -7.78
CA ASP A 244 -0.26 6.82 -8.46
C ASP A 244 0.10 5.32 -8.55
N ALA A 245 -0.15 4.54 -7.48
CA ALA A 245 0.10 3.11 -7.48
C ALA A 245 -0.77 2.38 -8.53
N ILE A 246 -2.06 2.71 -8.59
CA ILE A 246 -2.97 2.13 -9.58
C ILE A 246 -2.58 2.58 -11.00
N LYS A 247 -2.29 3.88 -11.22
CA LYS A 247 -1.81 4.39 -12.50
C LYS A 247 -0.59 3.63 -13.01
N SER A 248 0.36 3.30 -12.13
CA SER A 248 1.55 2.53 -12.50
C SER A 248 1.22 1.11 -12.96
N LEU A 249 0.11 0.53 -12.52
CA LEU A 249 -0.35 -0.78 -12.97
C LEU A 249 -1.16 -0.72 -14.28
N VAL A 250 -1.94 0.35 -14.49
CA VAL A 250 -2.81 0.51 -15.67
C VAL A 250 -2.19 1.36 -16.78
N THR A 251 -0.93 1.75 -16.64
CA THR A 251 -0.14 2.46 -17.64
C THR A 251 1.18 1.72 -17.86
N PRO A 252 1.62 1.53 -19.11
CA PRO A 252 2.92 0.90 -19.36
C PRO A 252 4.05 1.68 -18.69
N THR A 253 4.89 0.98 -17.95
CA THR A 253 6.09 1.58 -17.35
C THR A 253 7.08 1.96 -18.43
N PRO A 254 7.65 3.19 -18.44
CA PRO A 254 8.67 3.56 -19.39
C PRO A 254 9.88 2.60 -19.39
N GLU A 255 10.55 2.47 -20.52
CA GLU A 255 11.75 1.64 -20.62
C GLU A 255 12.84 2.14 -19.66
N GLY A 256 13.41 1.22 -18.88
CA GLY A 256 14.44 1.52 -17.88
C GLY A 256 13.91 2.08 -16.56
N ASP A 257 12.60 2.30 -16.43
CA ASP A 257 11.99 2.77 -15.17
C ASP A 257 11.26 1.63 -14.44
N TRP A 258 10.92 1.87 -13.18
CA TRP A 258 10.10 1.00 -12.32
C TRP A 258 9.41 1.79 -11.20
N PHE A 259 8.52 1.14 -10.50
CA PHE A 259 7.80 1.66 -9.34
C PHE A 259 7.79 0.63 -8.20
N SER A 260 7.51 1.07 -6.99
CA SER A 260 7.42 0.20 -5.81
C SER A 260 5.98 -0.20 -5.52
N THR A 261 5.77 -1.49 -5.32
CA THR A 261 4.53 -2.04 -4.76
C THR A 261 4.85 -3.29 -3.94
N ALA A 262 4.15 -3.49 -2.83
CA ALA A 262 4.31 -4.71 -2.06
C ALA A 262 3.45 -5.81 -2.70
N VAL A 263 4.08 -6.92 -3.06
CA VAL A 263 3.51 -8.03 -3.82
C VAL A 263 3.90 -9.37 -3.22
N CYS A 264 3.21 -10.43 -3.63
CA CYS A 264 3.56 -11.79 -3.25
C CYS A 264 4.98 -12.12 -3.70
N THR A 265 5.76 -12.70 -2.80
CA THR A 265 7.18 -13.02 -3.01
C THR A 265 7.43 -14.33 -3.73
N ASP A 266 6.40 -15.08 -4.11
CA ASP A 266 6.56 -16.34 -4.79
C ASP A 266 7.34 -16.14 -6.11
N GLY A 267 8.47 -16.89 -6.27
CA GLY A 267 9.33 -16.79 -7.45
C GLY A 267 10.10 -15.48 -7.60
N ASN A 268 10.31 -14.70 -6.53
CA ASN A 268 11.06 -13.45 -6.60
C ASN A 268 12.56 -13.68 -6.91
N PRO A 269 13.22 -12.75 -7.65
CA PRO A 269 14.63 -12.94 -8.06
C PRO A 269 15.66 -12.56 -6.97
N TYR A 270 15.22 -12.01 -5.82
CA TYR A 270 16.10 -11.47 -4.79
C TYR A 270 16.36 -12.43 -3.62
N GLY A 271 15.76 -13.64 -3.64
CA GLY A 271 15.90 -14.63 -2.58
C GLY A 271 15.18 -14.26 -1.29
N ILE A 272 14.21 -13.36 -1.35
CA ILE A 272 13.30 -13.04 -0.25
C ILE A 272 12.42 -14.26 0.02
N GLN A 273 12.16 -14.56 1.29
CA GLN A 273 11.31 -15.67 1.70
C GLN A 273 9.97 -15.66 0.93
N GLU A 274 9.63 -16.78 0.31
CA GLU A 274 8.36 -16.93 -0.40
C GLU A 274 7.16 -16.95 0.56
N GLY A 275 6.00 -16.58 0.04
CA GLY A 275 4.73 -16.66 0.76
C GLY A 275 4.44 -15.48 1.69
N ILE A 276 5.13 -14.37 1.55
CA ILE A 276 4.84 -13.11 2.24
C ILE A 276 4.50 -12.01 1.21
N ILE A 277 4.04 -10.87 1.68
CA ILE A 277 3.84 -9.65 0.86
C ILE A 277 4.95 -8.66 1.18
N PHE A 278 5.82 -8.42 0.20
CA PHE A 278 7.05 -7.63 0.36
C PHE A 278 7.14 -6.58 -0.74
N SER A 279 7.51 -5.35 -0.39
CA SER A 279 7.67 -4.27 -1.38
C SER A 279 8.95 -4.47 -2.20
N MET A 280 8.80 -4.44 -3.53
CA MET A 280 9.86 -4.68 -4.50
C MET A 280 9.71 -3.76 -5.71
N PRO A 281 10.78 -3.57 -6.52
CA PRO A 281 10.70 -2.85 -7.77
C PRO A 281 9.88 -3.64 -8.78
N CYS A 282 8.90 -3.02 -9.39
CA CYS A 282 8.00 -3.63 -10.36
C CYS A 282 7.85 -2.75 -11.60
N ARG A 283 7.51 -3.37 -12.71
CA ARG A 283 7.05 -2.72 -13.94
C ARG A 283 5.73 -3.32 -14.40
N SER A 284 4.97 -2.59 -15.19
CA SER A 284 3.69 -3.04 -15.76
C SER A 284 3.63 -2.76 -17.27
N ASN A 285 2.90 -3.62 -17.99
CA ASN A 285 2.53 -3.39 -19.39
C ASN A 285 1.27 -2.54 -19.55
N GLY A 286 0.66 -2.08 -18.43
CA GLY A 286 -0.53 -1.25 -18.42
C GLY A 286 -1.85 -2.01 -18.40
N ASP A 287 -1.80 -3.33 -18.21
CA ASP A 287 -2.97 -4.22 -18.17
C ASP A 287 -3.41 -4.60 -16.73
N GLY A 288 -2.80 -3.95 -15.72
CA GLY A 288 -3.02 -4.25 -14.31
C GLY A 288 -2.17 -5.41 -13.78
N SER A 289 -1.33 -6.02 -14.61
CA SER A 289 -0.32 -6.97 -14.18
C SER A 289 1.02 -6.29 -13.88
N TYR A 290 1.94 -7.03 -13.27
CA TYR A 290 3.29 -6.55 -13.00
C TYR A 290 4.33 -7.64 -13.22
N GLU A 291 5.57 -7.20 -13.42
CA GLU A 291 6.77 -8.02 -13.36
C GLU A 291 7.71 -7.42 -12.30
N ILE A 292 8.34 -8.28 -11.48
CA ILE A 292 9.39 -7.83 -10.56
C ILE A 292 10.64 -7.56 -11.40
N VAL A 293 11.21 -6.37 -11.24
CA VAL A 293 12.46 -6.00 -11.92
C VAL A 293 13.61 -6.76 -11.28
N ASP A 294 14.39 -7.45 -12.09
CA ASP A 294 15.56 -8.21 -11.66
C ASP A 294 16.86 -7.42 -11.88
N GLY A 295 17.93 -7.84 -11.18
CA GLY A 295 19.29 -7.36 -11.42
C GLY A 295 19.64 -6.00 -10.82
N LEU A 296 18.85 -5.47 -9.87
CA LEU A 296 19.24 -4.28 -9.13
C LEU A 296 20.47 -4.56 -8.25
N GLU A 297 21.33 -3.56 -8.11
CA GLU A 297 22.50 -3.61 -7.24
C GLU A 297 22.06 -3.71 -5.76
N ILE A 298 22.41 -4.80 -5.08
CA ILE A 298 22.17 -5.00 -3.65
C ILE A 298 23.53 -5.02 -2.94
N ASN A 299 23.98 -3.84 -2.54
CA ASN A 299 25.19 -3.70 -1.73
C ASN A 299 24.97 -4.19 -0.27
N ASP A 300 26.01 -4.23 0.55
CA ASP A 300 25.91 -4.74 1.92
C ASP A 300 24.97 -3.91 2.80
N TRP A 301 24.91 -2.59 2.58
CA TRP A 301 24.01 -1.68 3.31
C TRP A 301 22.53 -1.99 3.02
N LEU A 302 22.16 -2.20 1.76
CA LEU A 302 20.82 -2.61 1.37
C LEU A 302 20.50 -4.02 1.88
N ARG A 303 21.42 -4.97 1.71
CA ARG A 303 21.22 -6.38 2.07
C ARG A 303 20.87 -6.56 3.54
N GLU A 304 21.60 -5.90 4.43
CA GLU A 304 21.35 -5.96 5.87
C GLU A 304 19.95 -5.44 6.23
N ARG A 305 19.54 -4.33 5.62
CA ARG A 305 18.25 -3.69 5.91
C ARG A 305 17.08 -4.42 5.29
N ILE A 306 17.23 -4.91 4.07
CA ILE A 306 16.24 -5.76 3.38
C ILE A 306 15.97 -7.00 4.26
N LYS A 307 17.03 -7.66 4.74
CA LYS A 307 16.92 -8.83 5.60
C LYS A 307 16.16 -8.51 6.90
N LYS A 308 16.44 -7.37 7.53
CA LYS A 308 15.73 -6.95 8.74
C LYS A 308 14.23 -6.76 8.50
N SER A 309 13.86 -6.20 7.35
CA SER A 309 12.46 -5.99 6.99
C SER A 309 11.76 -7.31 6.61
N GLU A 310 12.49 -8.23 5.99
CA GLU A 310 12.03 -9.60 5.72
C GLU A 310 11.74 -10.37 7.01
N GLU A 311 12.66 -10.31 7.98
CA GLU A 311 12.51 -10.95 9.30
C GLU A 311 11.28 -10.40 10.05
N GLU A 312 11.01 -9.09 9.96
CA GLU A 312 9.81 -8.49 10.55
C GLU A 312 8.55 -9.06 9.91
N LEU A 313 8.45 -9.08 8.58
CA LEU A 313 7.28 -9.61 7.88
C LEU A 313 7.09 -11.12 8.10
N THR A 314 8.17 -11.88 8.21
CA THR A 314 8.11 -13.30 8.54
C THR A 314 7.49 -13.51 9.92
N LYS A 315 7.92 -12.76 10.93
CA LYS A 315 7.33 -12.81 12.28
C LYS A 315 5.87 -12.36 12.29
N GLU A 316 5.51 -11.32 11.55
CA GLU A 316 4.11 -10.91 11.39
C GLU A 316 3.26 -12.01 10.76
N ALA A 317 3.76 -12.67 9.70
CA ALA A 317 3.06 -13.77 9.05
C ALA A 317 2.86 -14.98 9.99
N GLU A 318 3.85 -15.28 10.84
CA GLU A 318 3.73 -16.31 11.88
C GLU A 318 2.65 -15.96 12.91
N CYS A 319 2.62 -14.70 13.38
CA CYS A 319 1.60 -14.24 14.32
C CYS A 319 0.17 -14.37 13.80
N VAL A 320 -0.04 -14.17 12.50
CA VAL A 320 -1.37 -14.24 11.87
C VAL A 320 -1.63 -15.58 11.18
N SER A 321 -0.79 -16.60 11.39
CA SER A 321 -0.90 -17.90 10.71
C SER A 321 -2.27 -18.56 10.89
N HIS A 322 -2.88 -18.42 12.08
CA HIS A 322 -4.23 -18.91 12.36
C HIS A 322 -5.33 -18.20 11.54
N LEU A 323 -5.08 -16.96 11.05
CA LEU A 323 -5.98 -16.22 10.16
C LEU A 323 -5.77 -16.57 8.69
N THR A 324 -4.63 -17.16 8.35
CA THR A 324 -4.28 -17.55 6.96
C THR A 324 -4.49 -19.03 6.67
N GLY A 325 -4.96 -19.80 7.67
CA GLY A 325 -5.15 -21.23 7.55
C GLY A 325 -3.84 -22.04 7.49
N LYS A 326 -2.70 -21.41 7.82
CA LYS A 326 -1.40 -22.07 7.90
C LYS A 326 -1.11 -22.54 9.33
N LEU A 327 -0.33 -23.63 9.46
CA LEU A 327 0.22 -24.02 10.76
C LEU A 327 1.33 -23.02 11.11
N GLY A 328 1.15 -22.31 12.20
CA GLY A 328 2.10 -21.30 12.69
C GLY A 328 2.64 -21.59 14.07
N GLY A 329 3.75 -20.93 14.42
CA GLY A 329 4.35 -20.90 15.75
C GLY A 329 3.63 -19.95 16.72
N ALA A 330 4.17 -19.80 17.91
CA ALA A 330 3.73 -18.77 18.85
C ALA A 330 4.09 -17.37 18.29
N CYS A 331 3.20 -16.39 18.50
CA CYS A 331 3.48 -15.01 18.09
C CYS A 331 4.60 -14.41 18.96
N GLU A 332 5.72 -14.10 18.35
CA GLU A 332 6.89 -13.49 19.02
C GLU A 332 6.74 -11.97 19.25
N LEU A 333 5.69 -11.34 18.69
CA LEU A 333 5.45 -9.90 18.81
C LEU A 333 4.62 -9.51 20.05
N VAL A 334 4.32 -10.49 20.94
CA VAL A 334 3.63 -10.21 22.20
C VAL A 334 4.53 -9.37 23.09
N GLY A 335 4.02 -8.21 23.55
CA GLY A 335 4.77 -7.23 24.34
C GLY A 335 5.52 -6.17 23.50
N GLU A 336 5.59 -6.32 22.19
CA GLU A 336 6.11 -5.27 21.30
C GLU A 336 5.08 -4.17 21.08
N LYS A 337 5.47 -2.91 21.32
CA LYS A 337 4.60 -1.77 20.99
C LYS A 337 4.54 -1.62 19.47
N ALA A 338 3.33 -1.49 18.93
CA ALA A 338 3.16 -1.23 17.52
C ALA A 338 3.81 0.11 17.13
N ASP A 339 4.65 0.08 16.09
CA ASP A 339 5.53 1.19 15.70
C ASP A 339 4.76 2.39 15.11
N THR A 340 4.51 3.42 15.93
CA THR A 340 4.23 4.78 15.48
C THR A 340 4.69 5.83 16.48
N MET A 341 5.43 5.44 17.55
CA MET A 341 5.99 6.41 18.48
C MET A 341 7.41 6.78 18.07
N LEU A 342 7.65 8.08 17.91
CA LEU A 342 9.00 8.64 17.97
C LEU A 342 9.59 8.34 19.35
N PRO A 343 10.90 8.01 19.46
CA PRO A 343 11.57 7.91 20.74
C PRO A 343 11.39 9.22 21.51
N GLY A 344 10.71 9.18 22.66
CA GLY A 344 10.55 10.35 23.54
C GLY A 344 9.14 10.69 24.02
N GLU A 345 8.13 9.88 23.72
CA GLU A 345 6.77 10.02 24.30
C GLU A 345 6.49 8.84 25.25
N ALA A 346 7.02 8.95 26.48
CA ALA A 346 6.58 8.22 27.65
C ALA A 346 5.69 9.13 28.50
#